data_90afea8040f9f493ea3145a05cf07a22
#
_entry.id   90afea8040f9f493ea3145a05cf07a22
#
_cell.length_a   1.000
_cell.length_b   1.000
_cell.length_c   1.000
_cell.angle_alpha   90.00
_cell.angle_beta   90.00
_cell.angle_gamma   90.00
#
_symmetry.space_group_name_H-M   'P 1'
#
loop_
_entity.id
_entity.type
_entity.pdbx_description
1 polymer ?
#
loop_
_entity_poly.entity_id
_entity_poly.type
_entity_poly.pdbx_seq_one_letter_code
_entity_poly.pdbx_strand_id
1 'polypeptide(L)'
;MKVRMMAGLVAAVLLGSGAVALGEEERGRDGGRPTVAPVSNPQYAAECGSCHMAYPPGLLPARSWQKLMGGLADHFGENAELAPDVAKTLNDYLAGNAADHATALRSERITRTLRPEQVPLRITELPFFARQHREIPARISTGNAKVKSMSNCNACHTRAAAGSFSEREIRIPGYPRWED
;
A
#
# COMPACT_ATOMS: atom_id res chain seq x y z
N MET A 1 -58.41 -57.24 -15.95
CA MET A 1 -57.13 -56.63 -16.49
C MET A 1 -56.92 -55.34 -15.81
N LYS A 2 -55.89 -55.24 -14.93
CA LYS A 2 -55.56 -54.04 -14.14
C LYS A 2 -54.26 -53.41 -14.77
N VAL A 3 -54.42 -52.25 -15.38
CA VAL A 3 -53.28 -51.47 -15.90
C VAL A 3 -52.72 -50.60 -14.76
N ARG A 4 -51.44 -50.78 -14.39
CA ARG A 4 -50.76 -49.98 -13.44
C ARG A 4 -50.00 -48.84 -14.20
N MET A 5 -50.43 -47.60 -13.97
CA MET A 5 -49.67 -46.41 -14.39
C MET A 5 -48.49 -46.21 -13.44
N MET A 6 -47.27 -46.23 -13.97
CA MET A 6 -46.10 -45.82 -13.28
C MET A 6 -45.90 -44.32 -13.53
N ALA A 7 -45.93 -43.53 -12.44
CA ALA A 7 -45.57 -42.11 -12.48
C ALA A 7 -44.04 -41.96 -12.39
N GLY A 8 -43.44 -41.43 -13.44
CA GLY A 8 -42.02 -41.10 -13.46
C GLY A 8 -41.77 -39.77 -12.77
N LEU A 9 -40.97 -39.77 -11.73
CA LEU A 9 -40.44 -38.54 -11.08
C LEU A 9 -39.29 -38.01 -11.91
N VAL A 10 -39.44 -36.84 -12.51
CA VAL A 10 -38.35 -36.07 -13.13
C VAL A 10 -37.77 -35.20 -12.06
N ALA A 11 -36.57 -35.53 -11.57
CA ALA A 11 -35.79 -34.67 -10.68
C ALA A 11 -35.08 -33.60 -11.51
N ALA A 12 -35.53 -32.36 -11.44
CA ALA A 12 -34.85 -31.21 -12.01
C ALA A 12 -33.65 -30.83 -11.10
N VAL A 13 -32.45 -31.12 -11.54
CA VAL A 13 -31.22 -30.64 -10.92
C VAL A 13 -30.98 -29.17 -11.32
N LEU A 14 -31.30 -28.25 -10.45
CA LEU A 14 -30.93 -26.84 -10.59
C LEU A 14 -29.41 -26.69 -10.28
N LEU A 15 -28.59 -26.63 -11.31
CA LEU A 15 -27.21 -26.19 -11.23
C LEU A 15 -27.21 -24.68 -10.94
N GLY A 16 -27.17 -24.33 -9.66
CA GLY A 16 -26.93 -22.96 -9.22
C GLY A 16 -25.47 -22.56 -9.52
N SER A 17 -25.29 -21.76 -10.59
CA SER A 17 -24.01 -21.11 -10.87
C SER A 17 -23.74 -20.06 -9.79
N GLY A 18 -23.09 -20.47 -8.70
CA GLY A 18 -22.54 -19.57 -7.71
C GLY A 18 -21.36 -18.83 -8.32
N ALA A 19 -21.59 -17.61 -8.82
CA ALA A 19 -20.52 -16.68 -9.11
C ALA A 19 -19.87 -16.31 -7.77
N VAL A 20 -18.72 -16.90 -7.47
CA VAL A 20 -17.91 -16.53 -6.32
C VAL A 20 -17.34 -15.15 -6.61
N ALA A 21 -17.93 -14.14 -6.01
CA ALA A 21 -17.38 -12.79 -5.98
C ALA A 21 -16.10 -12.80 -5.15
N LEU A 22 -14.94 -12.98 -5.80
CA LEU A 22 -13.61 -12.97 -5.18
C LEU A 22 -13.09 -11.54 -4.88
N GLY A 23 -13.98 -10.59 -4.65
CA GLY A 23 -13.64 -9.17 -4.54
C GLY A 23 -13.78 -8.50 -3.17
N GLU A 24 -14.50 -9.08 -2.23
CA GLU A 24 -14.94 -8.33 -1.04
C GLU A 24 -14.44 -8.84 0.31
N GLU A 25 -13.63 -9.88 0.38
CA GLU A 25 -13.21 -10.47 1.67
C GLU A 25 -12.04 -9.80 2.38
N GLU A 26 -11.48 -8.70 1.85
CA GLU A 26 -10.26 -8.12 2.42
C GLU A 26 -10.46 -6.94 3.38
N ARG A 27 -11.66 -6.39 3.48
CA ARG A 27 -11.95 -5.24 4.37
C ARG A 27 -11.90 -5.56 5.87
N GLY A 28 -11.63 -6.77 6.27
CA GLY A 28 -11.79 -7.22 7.65
C GLY A 28 -10.61 -7.86 8.36
N ARG A 29 -9.53 -8.22 7.67
CA ARG A 29 -8.51 -9.14 8.24
C ARG A 29 -7.25 -8.51 8.83
N ASP A 30 -7.02 -7.22 8.66
CA ASP A 30 -5.78 -6.57 9.12
C ASP A 30 -5.76 -6.19 10.61
N GLY A 31 -6.52 -6.81 11.45
CA GLY A 31 -6.65 -6.65 12.91
C GLY A 31 -5.49 -5.97 13.69
N GLY A 32 -5.04 -4.78 13.25
CA GLY A 32 -3.96 -4.03 13.90
C GLY A 32 -2.54 -4.55 13.62
N ARG A 33 -2.37 -5.57 12.77
CA ARG A 33 -1.04 -6.03 12.33
C ARG A 33 -0.45 -5.08 11.29
N PRO A 34 0.88 -4.87 11.29
CA PRO A 34 1.54 -4.11 10.25
C PRO A 34 1.25 -4.71 8.87
N THR A 35 0.84 -3.86 7.91
CA THR A 35 0.55 -4.30 6.52
C THR A 35 1.79 -4.28 5.65
N VAL A 36 2.84 -3.57 6.09
CA VAL A 36 4.23 -3.62 5.63
C VAL A 36 5.14 -3.73 6.85
N ALA A 37 6.37 -4.21 6.69
CA ALA A 37 7.34 -4.18 7.78
C ALA A 37 7.60 -2.73 8.21
N PRO A 38 7.58 -2.42 9.51
CA PRO A 38 7.92 -1.08 10.00
C PRO A 38 9.39 -0.76 9.73
N VAL A 39 9.73 0.53 9.77
CA VAL A 39 11.13 0.97 9.71
C VAL A 39 11.86 0.46 10.94
N SER A 40 12.95 -0.28 10.73
CA SER A 40 13.75 -0.88 11.79
C SER A 40 15.17 -0.31 11.88
N ASN A 41 15.61 0.49 10.91
CA ASN A 41 16.93 1.12 10.91
C ASN A 41 16.84 2.52 11.51
N PRO A 42 17.48 2.77 12.68
CA PRO A 42 17.41 4.07 13.36
C PRO A 42 18.10 5.20 12.59
N GLN A 43 19.16 4.89 11.83
CA GLN A 43 19.84 5.90 11.01
C GLN A 43 18.94 6.33 9.84
N TYR A 44 18.29 5.37 9.16
CA TYR A 44 17.28 5.69 8.13
C TYR A 44 16.13 6.54 8.70
N ALA A 45 15.64 6.17 9.89
CA ALA A 45 14.58 6.92 10.55
C ALA A 45 15.02 8.37 10.89
N ALA A 46 16.26 8.57 11.31
CA ALA A 46 16.80 9.90 11.64
C ALA A 46 17.04 10.75 10.39
N GLU A 47 17.75 10.21 9.40
CA GLU A 47 18.14 10.97 8.19
C GLU A 47 16.93 11.31 7.32
N CYS A 48 16.13 10.31 6.94
CA CYS A 48 14.99 10.53 6.07
C CYS A 48 13.74 11.00 6.81
N GLY A 49 13.64 10.74 8.11
CA GLY A 49 12.56 11.18 8.99
C GLY A 49 12.59 12.64 9.40
N SER A 50 13.67 13.36 9.11
CA SER A 50 13.86 14.76 9.51
C SER A 50 12.92 15.74 8.77
N CYS A 51 12.55 15.44 7.53
CA CYS A 51 11.69 16.30 6.70
C CYS A 51 10.27 15.73 6.50
N HIS A 52 10.14 14.43 6.41
CA HIS A 52 8.86 13.73 6.26
C HIS A 52 8.93 12.37 6.97
N MET A 53 7.81 11.68 7.07
CA MET A 53 7.81 10.32 7.62
C MET A 53 8.81 9.43 6.85
N ALA A 54 9.72 8.75 7.56
CA ALA A 54 10.54 7.71 6.96
C ALA A 54 9.63 6.58 6.45
N TYR A 55 9.51 6.46 5.13
CA TYR A 55 8.61 5.50 4.53
C TYR A 55 9.12 4.06 4.72
N PRO A 56 8.25 3.10 5.10
CA PRO A 56 8.64 1.69 5.12
C PRO A 56 9.22 1.24 3.77
N PRO A 57 10.39 0.59 3.75
CA PRO A 57 11.05 0.17 2.51
C PRO A 57 10.18 -0.73 1.62
N GLY A 58 9.31 -1.54 2.23
CA GLY A 58 8.36 -2.41 1.53
C GLY A 58 7.27 -1.70 0.72
N LEU A 59 7.28 -0.36 0.64
CA LEU A 59 6.35 0.42 -0.18
C LEU A 59 6.87 0.72 -1.59
N LEU A 60 8.15 0.50 -1.89
CA LEU A 60 8.73 0.64 -3.24
C LEU A 60 9.63 -0.54 -3.57
N PRO A 61 9.80 -0.90 -4.85
CA PRO A 61 10.75 -1.92 -5.26
C PRO A 61 12.20 -1.45 -5.11
N ALA A 62 13.15 -2.39 -5.00
CA ALA A 62 14.57 -2.10 -4.79
C ALA A 62 15.16 -1.14 -5.83
N ARG A 63 14.81 -1.33 -7.12
CA ARG A 63 15.24 -0.44 -8.21
C ARG A 63 14.80 1.01 -8.04
N SER A 64 13.64 1.25 -7.41
CA SER A 64 13.15 2.60 -7.10
C SER A 64 13.97 3.22 -5.97
N TRP A 65 14.23 2.48 -4.91
CA TRP A 65 15.09 2.95 -3.82
C TRP A 65 16.51 3.26 -4.30
N GLN A 66 17.11 2.38 -5.09
CA GLN A 66 18.43 2.62 -5.68
C GLN A 66 18.47 3.89 -6.53
N LYS A 67 17.42 4.11 -7.34
CA LYS A 67 17.33 5.33 -8.16
C LYS A 67 17.15 6.58 -7.31
N LEU A 68 16.34 6.53 -6.24
CA LEU A 68 16.17 7.63 -5.28
C LEU A 68 17.49 7.95 -4.57
N MET A 69 18.17 6.94 -4.05
CA MET A 69 19.44 7.09 -3.34
C MET A 69 20.56 7.62 -4.24
N GLY A 70 20.52 7.32 -5.53
CA GLY A 70 21.44 7.87 -6.53
C GLY A 70 21.12 9.30 -6.97
N GLY A 71 20.02 9.89 -6.51
CA GLY A 71 19.56 11.22 -6.91
C GLY A 71 19.29 12.16 -5.74
N LEU A 72 19.92 11.96 -4.58
CA LEU A 72 19.66 12.75 -3.38
C LEU A 72 20.05 14.24 -3.50
N ALA A 73 20.96 14.60 -4.42
CA ALA A 73 21.30 16.00 -4.70
C ALA A 73 20.09 16.80 -5.23
N ASP A 74 19.14 16.12 -5.85
CA ASP A 74 17.86 16.70 -6.30
C ASP A 74 16.71 15.78 -5.88
N HIS A 75 16.44 15.74 -4.60
CA HIS A 75 15.36 14.97 -4.02
C HIS A 75 14.05 15.72 -4.13
N PHE A 76 13.45 15.71 -5.33
CA PHE A 76 12.21 16.42 -5.64
C PHE A 76 12.28 17.94 -5.45
N GLY A 77 13.43 18.54 -5.77
CA GLY A 77 13.68 19.97 -5.66
C GLY A 77 14.43 20.37 -4.39
N GLU A 78 14.72 19.43 -3.50
CA GLU A 78 15.48 19.66 -2.28
C GLU A 78 16.79 18.86 -2.29
N ASN A 79 17.84 19.40 -1.67
CA ASN A 79 19.08 18.65 -1.46
C ASN A 79 18.97 17.79 -0.20
N ALA A 80 19.04 16.47 -0.39
CA ALA A 80 19.04 15.47 0.68
C ALA A 80 20.32 14.63 0.69
N GLU A 81 21.45 15.18 0.20
CA GLU A 81 22.73 14.47 0.15
C GLU A 81 23.18 14.02 1.53
N LEU A 82 23.77 12.83 1.57
CA LEU A 82 24.33 12.22 2.76
C LEU A 82 25.83 11.97 2.56
N ALA A 83 26.56 11.79 3.65
CA ALA A 83 27.93 11.28 3.58
C ALA A 83 27.94 9.94 2.79
N PRO A 84 28.96 9.66 1.96
CA PRO A 84 28.96 8.53 1.05
C PRO A 84 28.78 7.16 1.72
N ASP A 85 29.35 6.97 2.90
CA ASP A 85 29.25 5.76 3.71
C ASP A 85 27.83 5.58 4.29
N VAL A 86 27.21 6.67 4.73
CA VAL A 86 25.80 6.70 5.18
C VAL A 86 24.88 6.38 4.01
N ALA A 87 25.07 7.06 2.88
CA ALA A 87 24.26 6.83 1.67
C ALA A 87 24.32 5.36 1.23
N LYS A 88 25.53 4.76 1.23
CA LYS A 88 25.71 3.34 0.91
C LYS A 88 24.95 2.45 1.89
N THR A 89 25.13 2.67 3.18
CA THR A 89 24.49 1.86 4.24
C THR A 89 22.96 1.91 4.13
N LEU A 90 22.41 3.09 3.90
CA LEU A 90 20.96 3.27 3.77
C LEU A 90 20.44 2.70 2.45
N ASN A 91 21.19 2.82 1.36
CA ASN A 91 20.82 2.18 0.09
C ASN A 91 20.73 0.64 0.23
N ASP A 92 21.71 0.03 0.90
CA ASP A 92 21.72 -1.42 1.14
C ASP A 92 20.53 -1.85 2.03
N TYR A 93 20.23 -1.08 3.08
CA TYR A 93 19.06 -1.31 3.93
C TYR A 93 17.76 -1.20 3.15
N LEU A 94 17.57 -0.15 2.37
CA LEU A 94 16.37 0.12 1.59
C LEU A 94 16.16 -0.96 0.52
N ALA A 95 17.20 -1.28 -0.24
CA ALA A 95 17.14 -2.31 -1.27
C ALA A 95 16.85 -3.70 -0.69
N GLY A 96 17.50 -4.06 0.42
CA GLY A 96 17.31 -5.36 1.07
C GLY A 96 15.94 -5.57 1.70
N ASN A 97 15.23 -4.48 2.06
CA ASN A 97 13.89 -4.50 2.67
C ASN A 97 12.79 -4.00 1.73
N ALA A 98 13.08 -3.83 0.46
CA ALA A 98 12.18 -3.32 -0.57
C ALA A 98 10.98 -4.25 -0.81
N ALA A 99 9.96 -3.75 -1.50
CA ALA A 99 8.71 -4.46 -1.74
C ALA A 99 8.89 -5.80 -2.45
N ASP A 100 9.86 -5.91 -3.35
CA ASP A 100 10.20 -7.13 -4.10
C ASP A 100 11.03 -8.15 -3.28
N HIS A 101 11.51 -7.77 -2.09
CA HIS A 101 12.18 -8.66 -1.15
C HIS A 101 11.35 -8.93 0.12
N ALA A 102 10.25 -8.21 0.30
CA ALA A 102 9.39 -8.33 1.48
C ALA A 102 8.29 -9.39 1.28
N THR A 103 7.96 -10.11 2.35
CA THR A 103 6.88 -11.11 2.39
C THR A 103 5.54 -10.54 2.88
N ALA A 104 5.49 -9.24 3.16
CA ALA A 104 4.26 -8.59 3.58
C ALA A 104 3.26 -8.49 2.42
N LEU A 105 2.01 -8.83 2.68
CA LEU A 105 0.95 -8.92 1.66
C LEU A 105 0.82 -7.63 0.82
N ARG A 106 0.94 -6.47 1.45
CA ARG A 106 0.86 -5.18 0.75
C ARG A 106 2.04 -4.98 -0.21
N SER A 107 3.25 -5.34 0.21
CA SER A 107 4.45 -5.29 -0.64
C SER A 107 4.31 -6.20 -1.87
N GLU A 108 3.81 -7.42 -1.70
CA GLU A 108 3.52 -8.33 -2.81
C GLU A 108 2.45 -7.75 -3.77
N ARG A 109 1.41 -7.10 -3.25
CA ARG A 109 0.39 -6.46 -4.07
C ARG A 109 0.94 -5.28 -4.86
N ILE A 110 1.82 -4.49 -4.27
CA ILE A 110 2.51 -3.39 -4.95
C ILE A 110 3.32 -3.96 -6.12
N THR A 111 4.15 -4.96 -5.88
CA THR A 111 5.03 -5.53 -6.93
C THR A 111 4.24 -6.16 -8.06
N ARG A 112 3.11 -6.83 -7.77
CA ARG A 112 2.24 -7.42 -8.82
C ARG A 112 1.60 -6.37 -9.74
N THR A 113 1.52 -5.11 -9.33
CA THR A 113 0.95 -4.04 -10.17
C THR A 113 1.99 -3.32 -11.03
N LEU A 114 3.27 -3.64 -10.84
CA LEU A 114 4.38 -3.00 -11.55
C LEU A 114 4.92 -3.90 -12.65
N ARG A 115 5.15 -3.32 -13.83
CA ARG A 115 5.94 -3.98 -14.88
C ARG A 115 7.42 -3.91 -14.51
N PRO A 116 8.24 -4.87 -14.97
CA PRO A 116 9.66 -4.95 -14.61
C PRO A 116 10.47 -3.67 -14.91
N GLU A 117 10.14 -2.98 -16.00
CA GLU A 117 10.82 -1.76 -16.44
C GLU A 117 10.38 -0.48 -15.69
N GLN A 118 9.29 -0.52 -14.96
CA GLN A 118 8.79 0.65 -14.23
C GLN A 118 9.63 0.93 -12.99
N VAL A 119 10.07 2.17 -12.85
CA VAL A 119 10.86 2.66 -11.70
C VAL A 119 10.14 3.87 -11.09
N PRO A 120 9.01 3.67 -10.39
CA PRO A 120 8.30 4.77 -9.74
C PRO A 120 9.17 5.36 -8.64
N LEU A 121 9.30 6.68 -8.61
CA LEU A 121 10.08 7.40 -7.58
C LEU A 121 9.20 7.88 -6.42
N ARG A 122 7.89 7.91 -6.62
CA ARG A 122 6.93 8.28 -5.58
C ARG A 122 5.97 7.12 -5.30
N ILE A 123 5.69 6.87 -4.03
CA ILE A 123 4.69 5.88 -3.63
C ILE A 123 3.32 6.21 -4.23
N THR A 124 3.02 7.51 -4.38
CA THR A 124 1.78 8.01 -4.99
C THR A 124 1.66 7.74 -6.50
N GLU A 125 2.75 7.39 -7.18
CA GLU A 125 2.77 7.01 -8.60
C GLU A 125 2.47 5.52 -8.83
N LEU A 126 2.43 4.73 -7.75
CA LEU A 126 2.12 3.30 -7.84
C LEU A 126 0.69 3.07 -8.34
N PRO A 127 0.45 2.18 -9.31
CA PRO A 127 -0.90 1.78 -9.71
C PRO A 127 -1.72 1.23 -8.54
N PHE A 128 -1.06 0.53 -7.61
CA PHE A 128 -1.68 0.09 -6.37
C PHE A 128 -2.19 1.26 -5.53
N PHE A 129 -1.35 2.28 -5.30
CA PHE A 129 -1.73 3.48 -4.54
C PHE A 129 -2.90 4.22 -5.19
N ALA A 130 -2.80 4.48 -6.49
CA ALA A 130 -3.84 5.20 -7.24
C ALA A 130 -5.21 4.51 -7.14
N ARG A 131 -5.23 3.17 -7.19
CA ARG A 131 -6.47 2.40 -7.04
C ARG A 131 -7.07 2.51 -5.64
N GLN A 132 -6.23 2.44 -4.60
CA GLN A 132 -6.68 2.50 -3.20
C GLN A 132 -7.19 3.88 -2.80
N HIS A 133 -6.76 4.95 -3.48
CA HIS A 133 -7.08 6.34 -3.14
C HIS A 133 -7.96 7.04 -4.18
N ARG A 134 -8.49 6.31 -5.18
CA ARG A 134 -9.24 6.89 -6.31
C ARG A 134 -10.50 7.64 -5.89
N GLU A 135 -11.11 7.26 -4.78
CA GLU A 135 -12.37 7.82 -4.29
C GLU A 135 -12.17 9.01 -3.32
N ILE A 136 -10.91 9.31 -2.97
CA ILE A 136 -10.59 10.41 -2.07
C ILE A 136 -10.57 11.74 -2.83
N PRO A 137 -11.56 12.62 -2.61
CA PRO A 137 -11.60 13.90 -3.33
C PRO A 137 -10.53 14.87 -2.83
N ALA A 138 -10.08 15.77 -3.73
CA ALA A 138 -9.03 16.73 -3.44
C ALA A 138 -9.30 17.59 -2.19
N ARG A 139 -10.56 17.95 -1.91
CA ARG A 139 -10.93 18.77 -0.74
C ARG A 139 -10.53 18.16 0.60
N ILE A 140 -10.42 16.84 0.70
CA ILE A 140 -10.03 16.16 1.94
C ILE A 140 -8.58 15.67 1.94
N SER A 141 -7.90 15.77 0.81
CA SER A 141 -6.50 15.41 0.64
C SER A 141 -5.63 16.64 0.34
N THR A 142 -5.31 16.92 -0.91
CA THR A 142 -4.42 18.03 -1.31
C THR A 142 -4.99 19.43 -1.00
N GLY A 143 -6.31 19.58 -0.99
CA GLY A 143 -7.01 20.81 -0.58
C GLY A 143 -7.23 20.95 0.92
N ASN A 144 -6.86 19.96 1.72
CA ASN A 144 -6.95 20.03 3.18
C ASN A 144 -5.63 20.55 3.76
N ALA A 145 -5.67 21.72 4.39
CA ALA A 145 -4.48 22.38 4.95
C ALA A 145 -3.73 21.55 6.00
N LYS A 146 -4.37 20.54 6.61
CA LYS A 146 -3.73 19.62 7.57
C LYS A 146 -3.14 18.37 6.89
N VAL A 147 -3.53 18.07 5.66
CA VAL A 147 -3.00 16.94 4.87
C VAL A 147 -1.97 17.43 3.86
N LYS A 148 -2.30 18.44 3.08
CA LYS A 148 -1.45 19.14 2.09
C LYS A 148 -1.03 18.27 0.89
N SER A 149 -0.66 17.02 1.10
CA SER A 149 -0.13 16.13 0.06
C SER A 149 -0.58 14.69 0.30
N MET A 150 -0.83 13.97 -0.79
CA MET A 150 -1.06 12.51 -0.75
C MET A 150 0.19 11.73 -0.29
N SER A 151 1.37 12.35 -0.31
CA SER A 151 2.59 11.77 0.26
C SER A 151 2.65 11.88 1.79
N ASN A 152 1.80 12.71 2.41
CA ASN A 152 1.72 12.84 3.86
C ASN A 152 0.83 11.73 4.46
N CYS A 153 1.28 10.48 4.35
CA CYS A 153 0.53 9.28 4.71
C CYS A 153 0.03 9.30 6.17
N ASN A 154 0.88 9.76 7.09
CA ASN A 154 0.57 9.81 8.52
C ASN A 154 -0.46 10.87 8.89
N ALA A 155 -0.82 11.79 7.99
CA ALA A 155 -1.93 12.72 8.22
C ALA A 155 -3.29 12.00 8.27
N CYS A 156 -3.43 10.89 7.57
CA CYS A 156 -4.65 10.07 7.53
C CYS A 156 -4.44 8.68 8.16
N HIS A 157 -3.33 8.02 7.87
CA HIS A 157 -2.97 6.72 8.42
C HIS A 157 -2.17 6.91 9.72
N THR A 158 -2.87 7.01 10.84
CA THR A 158 -2.29 7.38 12.15
C THR A 158 -1.20 6.42 12.65
N ARG A 159 -1.12 5.20 12.09
CA ARG A 159 -0.11 4.20 12.41
C ARG A 159 0.83 3.86 11.23
N ALA A 160 0.92 4.76 10.25
CA ALA A 160 1.79 4.56 9.08
C ALA A 160 3.26 4.32 9.47
N ALA A 161 3.79 5.05 10.46
CA ALA A 161 5.15 4.87 10.98
C ALA A 161 5.38 3.46 11.57
N ALA A 162 4.33 2.82 12.09
CA ALA A 162 4.35 1.44 12.57
C ALA A 162 4.06 0.41 11.46
N GLY A 163 4.04 0.83 10.18
CA GLY A 163 3.77 -0.04 9.04
C GLY A 163 2.30 -0.44 8.87
N SER A 164 1.37 0.15 9.64
CA SER A 164 -0.06 -0.13 9.51
C SER A 164 -0.75 0.92 8.63
N PHE A 165 -1.40 0.41 7.58
CA PHE A 165 -2.23 1.18 6.66
C PHE A 165 -3.66 0.60 6.61
N SER A 166 -4.13 0.07 7.73
CA SER A 166 -5.47 -0.48 7.87
C SER A 166 -6.53 0.63 7.75
N GLU A 167 -7.59 0.38 6.99
CA GLU A 167 -8.72 1.31 6.83
C GLU A 167 -9.37 1.65 8.18
N ARG A 168 -9.41 0.71 9.11
CA ARG A 168 -9.97 0.92 10.46
C ARG A 168 -9.23 1.97 11.30
N GLU A 169 -7.98 2.26 10.93
CA GLU A 169 -7.10 3.21 11.62
C GLU A 169 -7.02 4.56 10.90
N ILE A 170 -7.76 4.74 9.82
CA ILE A 170 -7.82 6.02 9.10
C ILE A 170 -8.52 7.07 9.98
N ARG A 171 -7.91 8.23 10.06
CA ARG A 171 -8.43 9.42 10.73
C ARG A 171 -8.11 10.65 9.90
N ILE A 172 -9.07 11.12 9.11
CA ILE A 172 -8.85 12.26 8.22
C ILE A 172 -9.10 13.56 9.02
N PRO A 173 -8.12 14.47 9.10
CA PRO A 173 -8.29 15.73 9.83
C PRO A 173 -9.45 16.57 9.28
N GLY A 174 -10.41 16.89 10.14
CA GLY A 174 -11.61 17.64 9.75
C GLY A 174 -12.76 16.80 9.17
N TYR A 175 -12.58 15.50 9.01
CA TYR A 175 -13.58 14.58 8.44
C TYR A 175 -13.71 13.30 9.29
N PRO A 176 -14.25 13.40 10.51
CA PRO A 176 -14.25 12.29 11.48
C PRO A 176 -15.13 11.08 11.08
N ARG A 177 -16.02 11.27 10.11
CA ARG A 177 -16.95 10.24 9.61
C ARG A 177 -16.76 10.02 8.11
N TRP A 178 -15.52 9.98 7.65
CA TRP A 178 -15.27 9.56 6.28
C TRP A 178 -15.48 8.05 6.17
N GLU A 179 -16.43 7.66 5.35
CA GLU A 179 -16.70 6.29 4.91
C GLU A 179 -16.56 6.27 3.39
N ASP A 180 -15.84 5.27 2.86
CA ASP A 180 -15.66 5.06 1.41
C ASP A 180 -16.96 4.56 0.76
#